data_fc14c45089f3de6685c88ebf60c79f05
#
_entry.id   fc14c45089f3de6685c88ebf60c79f05
#
_cell.length_a   1.000
_cell.length_b   1.000
_cell.length_c   1.000
_cell.angle_alpha   90.00
_cell.angle_beta   90.00
_cell.angle_gamma   90.00
#
_symmetry.space_group_name_H-M   'P 1'
#
loop_
_entity.id
_entity.type
_entity.pdbx_description
1 polymer ?
#
loop_
_entity_poly.entity_id
_entity_poly.type
_entity_poly.pdbx_seq_one_letter_code
_entity_poly.pdbx_strand_id
1 'polypeptide(L)'
;IKSLVPIIDVARCFKYMEERDDISSGVFNLTKDTITVKEVAEICKKHNKKIILKETNDEIPNLGFSLSNKKILKTGFKFLYNLDESIKEMIFKWSKLNIAKDLEHVRKGEKEFIDKRGKISNHELPEAINLIGLIDSKKGTTRANHYHPIQEQKCLVTRGQFISVYQDLLNHNSPKITHVVDEGQLIVTKPNTAHAMVFSKDTVFLNLVRGERDHDNYGVTHPI
;
A
#
# COMPACT_ATOMS: atom_id res chain seq x y z
N ILE A 1 21.71 -7.52 -18.52
CA ILE A 1 21.72 -8.43 -17.36
C ILE A 1 21.33 -7.63 -16.14
N LYS A 2 20.51 -8.21 -15.27
CA LYS A 2 20.10 -7.65 -13.97
C LYS A 2 20.27 -8.70 -12.89
N SER A 3 20.71 -8.25 -11.72
CA SER A 3 20.78 -9.07 -10.52
C SER A 3 19.52 -8.81 -9.69
N LEU A 4 18.69 -9.82 -9.52
CA LEU A 4 17.39 -9.72 -8.89
C LEU A 4 17.30 -10.63 -7.65
N VAL A 5 16.41 -10.24 -6.74
CA VAL A 5 16.08 -11.01 -5.55
C VAL A 5 14.60 -10.78 -5.20
N PRO A 6 13.83 -11.81 -4.83
CA PRO A 6 12.50 -11.66 -4.29
C PRO A 6 12.50 -10.82 -3.02
N ILE A 7 11.59 -9.85 -2.90
CA ILE A 7 11.54 -8.91 -1.77
C ILE A 7 11.39 -9.62 -0.41
N ILE A 8 10.71 -10.76 -0.38
CA ILE A 8 10.54 -11.55 0.84
C ILE A 8 11.88 -12.11 1.31
N ASP A 9 12.76 -12.54 0.38
CA ASP A 9 14.11 -12.97 0.73
C ASP A 9 14.98 -11.81 1.24
N VAL A 10 14.73 -10.58 0.77
CA VAL A 10 15.37 -9.38 1.34
C VAL A 10 14.99 -9.22 2.81
N ALA A 11 13.69 -9.23 3.11
CA ALA A 11 13.19 -9.10 4.49
C ALA A 11 13.72 -10.23 5.39
N ARG A 12 13.74 -11.46 4.88
CA ARG A 12 14.31 -12.61 5.59
C ARG A 12 15.80 -12.44 5.87
N CYS A 13 16.54 -11.86 4.92
CA CYS A 13 17.96 -11.64 5.10
C CYS A 13 18.22 -10.60 6.20
N PHE A 14 17.47 -9.51 6.26
CA PHE A 14 17.58 -8.54 7.35
C PHE A 14 17.36 -9.21 8.70
N LYS A 15 16.26 -9.96 8.86
CA LYS A 15 15.99 -10.70 10.09
C LYS A 15 17.10 -11.70 10.43
N TYR A 16 17.58 -12.44 9.43
CA TYR A 16 18.67 -13.41 9.60
C TYR A 16 19.98 -12.75 10.09
N MET A 17 20.29 -11.56 9.58
CA MET A 17 21.48 -10.83 9.98
C MET A 17 21.33 -10.21 11.38
N GLU A 18 20.13 -9.76 11.75
CA GLU A 18 19.82 -9.20 13.06
C GLU A 18 19.92 -10.26 14.18
N GLU A 19 19.54 -11.50 13.89
CA GLU A 19 19.57 -12.62 14.84
C GLU A 19 20.95 -13.32 14.95
N ARG A 20 22.02 -12.77 14.32
CA ARG A 20 23.33 -13.42 14.20
C ARG A 20 24.47 -12.50 14.61
N ASP A 21 24.99 -12.71 15.81
CA ASP A 21 26.18 -11.99 16.33
C ASP A 21 27.51 -12.53 15.78
N ASP A 22 27.51 -13.72 15.18
CA ASP A 22 28.70 -14.35 14.62
C ASP A 22 29.05 -13.87 13.20
N ILE A 23 28.20 -13.04 12.58
CA ILE A 23 28.47 -12.47 11.27
C ILE A 23 29.13 -11.11 11.42
N SER A 24 30.39 -11.00 10.96
CA SER A 24 31.11 -9.73 10.97
C SER A 24 30.43 -8.67 10.10
N SER A 25 30.46 -7.43 10.54
CA SER A 25 29.95 -6.29 9.77
C SER A 25 30.60 -6.18 8.39
N GLY A 26 29.87 -5.61 7.43
CA GLY A 26 30.38 -5.40 6.08
C GLY A 26 29.30 -5.26 5.03
N VAL A 27 29.72 -5.09 3.79
CA VAL A 27 28.83 -5.01 2.63
C VAL A 27 28.56 -6.41 2.08
N PHE A 28 27.30 -6.76 1.93
CA PHE A 28 26.82 -8.00 1.33
C PHE A 28 25.94 -7.68 0.13
N ASN A 29 26.26 -8.28 -1.02
CA ASN A 29 25.34 -8.23 -2.16
C ASN A 29 24.23 -9.26 -1.97
N LEU A 30 23.00 -8.80 -1.92
CA LEU A 30 21.83 -9.65 -1.82
C LEU A 30 21.18 -9.79 -3.18
N THR A 31 21.57 -10.83 -3.91
CA THR A 31 21.01 -11.19 -5.22
C THR A 31 20.88 -12.70 -5.31
N LYS A 32 19.79 -13.16 -5.89
CA LYS A 32 19.55 -14.60 -6.13
C LYS A 32 19.80 -14.96 -7.58
N ASP A 33 19.14 -14.26 -8.49
CA ASP A 33 19.13 -14.60 -9.91
C ASP A 33 19.82 -13.51 -10.73
N THR A 34 20.61 -13.95 -11.72
CA THR A 34 21.15 -13.08 -12.76
C THR A 34 20.38 -13.37 -14.04
N ILE A 35 19.62 -12.41 -14.52
CA ILE A 35 18.63 -12.58 -15.57
C ILE A 35 18.64 -11.37 -16.52
N THR A 36 18.29 -11.56 -17.76
CA THR A 36 18.13 -10.48 -18.74
C THR A 36 16.77 -9.78 -18.60
N VAL A 37 16.69 -8.55 -19.06
CA VAL A 37 15.40 -7.82 -19.12
C VAL A 37 14.40 -8.57 -20.01
N LYS A 38 14.87 -9.20 -21.08
CA LYS A 38 14.04 -10.02 -21.97
C LYS A 38 13.42 -11.19 -21.23
N GLU A 39 14.21 -11.95 -20.48
CA GLU A 39 13.69 -13.10 -19.68
C GLU A 39 12.69 -12.64 -18.63
N VAL A 40 12.91 -11.51 -17.94
CA VAL A 40 11.92 -10.93 -17.03
C VAL A 40 10.63 -10.60 -17.77
N ALA A 41 10.72 -9.97 -18.95
CA ALA A 41 9.56 -9.60 -19.75
C ALA A 41 8.80 -10.87 -20.23
N GLU A 42 9.50 -11.94 -20.58
CA GLU A 42 8.90 -13.24 -20.94
C GLU A 42 8.17 -13.88 -19.76
N ILE A 43 8.73 -13.83 -18.55
CA ILE A 43 8.05 -14.27 -17.34
C ILE A 43 6.78 -13.45 -17.11
N CYS A 44 6.84 -12.11 -17.25
CA CYS A 44 5.67 -11.27 -17.14
C CYS A 44 4.59 -11.67 -18.16
N LYS A 45 4.96 -11.87 -19.42
CA LYS A 45 4.05 -12.31 -20.50
C LYS A 45 3.46 -13.69 -20.25
N LYS A 46 4.23 -14.61 -19.69
CA LYS A 46 3.77 -15.95 -19.29
C LYS A 46 2.59 -15.86 -18.30
N HIS A 47 2.66 -14.95 -17.34
CA HIS A 47 1.65 -14.80 -16.30
C HIS A 47 0.53 -13.80 -16.65
N ASN A 48 0.76 -12.94 -17.63
CA ASN A 48 -0.25 -12.03 -18.18
C ASN A 48 -0.18 -11.97 -19.70
N LYS A 49 -0.99 -12.78 -20.37
CA LYS A 49 -1.02 -12.89 -21.85
C LYS A 49 -1.39 -11.60 -22.58
N LYS A 50 -1.96 -10.60 -21.87
CA LYS A 50 -2.28 -9.29 -22.43
C LYS A 50 -1.06 -8.38 -22.60
N ILE A 51 0.07 -8.73 -22.02
CA ILE A 51 1.32 -7.97 -22.15
C ILE A 51 1.86 -8.11 -23.58
N ILE A 52 2.11 -6.98 -24.19
CA ILE A 52 2.79 -6.88 -25.50
C ILE A 52 4.25 -6.51 -25.24
N LEU A 53 5.17 -7.38 -25.67
CA LEU A 53 6.59 -7.10 -25.60
C LEU A 53 6.99 -6.30 -26.86
N LYS A 54 7.71 -5.20 -26.63
CA LYS A 54 8.26 -4.38 -27.70
C LYS A 54 9.77 -4.26 -27.51
N GLU A 55 10.53 -4.71 -28.50
CA GLU A 55 11.97 -4.47 -28.54
C GLU A 55 12.23 -3.06 -29.07
N THR A 56 13.14 -2.34 -28.44
CA THR A 56 13.65 -1.04 -28.92
C THR A 56 15.15 -1.19 -29.15
N ASN A 57 15.62 -0.60 -30.25
CA ASN A 57 17.06 -0.51 -30.51
C ASN A 57 17.55 0.80 -29.91
N ASP A 58 18.10 0.73 -28.71
CA ASP A 58 18.71 1.89 -28.07
C ASP A 58 20.11 2.13 -28.65
N GLU A 59 20.43 3.37 -28.98
CA GLU A 59 21.77 3.75 -29.45
C GLU A 59 22.85 3.48 -28.40
N ILE A 60 22.50 3.57 -27.12
CA ILE A 60 23.35 3.25 -25.99
C ILE A 60 22.70 2.13 -25.18
N PRO A 61 23.01 0.86 -25.49
CA PRO A 61 22.40 -0.25 -24.79
C PRO A 61 22.88 -0.33 -23.33
N ASN A 62 21.95 -0.45 -22.41
CA ASN A 62 22.27 -0.73 -21.00
C ASN A 62 22.65 -2.20 -20.83
N LEU A 63 23.94 -2.51 -20.91
CA LEU A 63 24.46 -3.87 -20.80
C LEU A 63 24.21 -4.47 -19.40
N GLY A 64 24.05 -3.61 -18.38
CA GLY A 64 23.87 -4.03 -17.01
C GLY A 64 25.13 -4.68 -16.41
N PHE A 65 24.97 -5.24 -15.25
CA PHE A 65 26.03 -5.96 -14.53
C PHE A 65 25.41 -7.04 -13.65
N SER A 66 26.22 -8.04 -13.27
CA SER A 66 25.85 -9.07 -12.30
C SER A 66 26.59 -8.84 -10.99
N LEU A 67 25.90 -9.13 -9.88
CA LEU A 67 26.47 -9.06 -8.53
C LEU A 67 26.72 -10.48 -8.01
N SER A 68 27.85 -10.67 -7.35
CA SER A 68 28.15 -11.94 -6.70
C SER A 68 27.51 -11.98 -5.31
N ASN A 69 26.74 -13.03 -5.05
CA ASN A 69 26.12 -13.32 -3.76
C ASN A 69 26.95 -14.27 -2.87
N LYS A 70 28.16 -14.61 -3.27
CA LYS A 70 29.01 -15.59 -2.57
C LYS A 70 29.23 -15.25 -1.10
N LYS A 71 29.35 -13.94 -0.77
CA LYS A 71 29.63 -13.50 0.60
C LYS A 71 28.43 -13.77 1.52
N ILE A 72 27.20 -13.49 1.06
CA ILE A 72 25.99 -13.78 1.87
C ILE A 72 25.73 -15.28 2.00
N LEU A 73 25.97 -16.05 0.94
CA LEU A 73 25.81 -17.50 0.99
C LEU A 73 26.79 -18.17 1.95
N LYS A 74 28.02 -17.64 2.09
CA LYS A 74 29.01 -18.14 3.07
C LYS A 74 28.58 -17.97 4.52
N THR A 75 27.64 -17.06 4.83
CA THR A 75 27.07 -16.93 6.18
C THR A 75 26.09 -18.06 6.52
N GLY A 76 25.70 -18.88 5.54
CA GLY A 76 24.66 -19.91 5.68
C GLY A 76 23.26 -19.43 5.29
N PHE A 77 23.09 -18.17 4.85
CA PHE A 77 21.81 -17.69 4.37
C PHE A 77 21.33 -18.47 3.14
N LYS A 78 20.05 -18.80 3.10
CA LYS A 78 19.43 -19.53 1.98
C LYS A 78 18.28 -18.73 1.40
N PHE A 79 18.30 -18.50 0.08
CA PHE A 79 17.16 -17.98 -0.66
C PHE A 79 16.09 -19.06 -0.78
N LEU A 80 14.86 -18.74 -0.45
CA LEU A 80 13.73 -19.68 -0.47
C LEU A 80 12.73 -19.38 -1.59
N TYR A 81 12.61 -18.12 -2.01
CA TYR A 81 11.57 -17.71 -2.93
C TYR A 81 12.05 -17.71 -4.38
N ASN A 82 11.16 -18.10 -5.28
CA ASN A 82 11.40 -18.21 -6.71
C ASN A 82 11.01 -16.87 -7.39
N LEU A 83 11.84 -16.42 -8.33
CA LEU A 83 11.58 -15.17 -9.06
C LEU A 83 10.32 -15.25 -9.94
N ASP A 84 10.10 -16.36 -10.63
CA ASP A 84 8.91 -16.58 -11.47
C ASP A 84 7.62 -16.50 -10.67
N GLU A 85 7.57 -17.17 -9.52
CA GLU A 85 6.40 -17.10 -8.61
C GLU A 85 6.22 -15.71 -7.99
N SER A 86 7.32 -15.04 -7.63
CA SER A 86 7.26 -13.67 -7.08
C SER A 86 6.74 -12.68 -8.10
N ILE A 87 7.15 -12.79 -9.36
CA ILE A 87 6.63 -11.98 -10.46
C ILE A 87 5.15 -12.30 -10.71
N LYS A 88 4.78 -13.57 -10.73
CA LYS A 88 3.39 -14.01 -10.86
C LYS A 88 2.50 -13.40 -9.77
N GLU A 89 2.93 -13.49 -8.52
CA GLU A 89 2.18 -12.94 -7.38
C GLU A 89 2.04 -11.42 -7.50
N MET A 90 3.11 -10.73 -7.87
CA MET A 90 3.12 -9.30 -8.08
C MET A 90 2.14 -8.89 -9.20
N ILE A 91 2.19 -9.56 -10.36
CA ILE A 91 1.26 -9.33 -11.47
C ILE A 91 -0.19 -9.59 -11.02
N PHE A 92 -0.44 -10.67 -10.30
CA PHE A 92 -1.77 -11.02 -9.81
C PHE A 92 -2.31 -9.99 -8.80
N LYS A 93 -1.49 -9.56 -7.87
CA LYS A 93 -1.84 -8.49 -6.92
C LYS A 93 -2.11 -7.17 -7.65
N TRP A 94 -1.22 -6.78 -8.58
CA TRP A 94 -1.31 -5.50 -9.29
C TRP A 94 -2.34 -5.49 -10.40
N SER A 95 -2.59 -6.60 -11.10
CA SER A 95 -3.62 -6.66 -12.16
C SER A 95 -5.04 -6.64 -11.59
N LYS A 96 -5.22 -7.02 -10.34
CA LYS A 96 -6.49 -6.84 -9.62
C LYS A 96 -6.66 -5.43 -9.05
N LEU A 97 -5.58 -4.68 -8.97
CA LEU A 97 -5.59 -3.29 -8.55
C LEU A 97 -6.11 -2.44 -9.73
N ASN A 98 -7.38 -2.15 -9.70
CA ASN A 98 -7.87 -0.91 -10.29
C ASN A 98 -7.34 0.20 -9.37
N ILE A 99 -6.07 0.61 -9.60
CA ILE A 99 -5.25 1.38 -8.66
C ILE A 99 -6.02 2.58 -8.11
N ALA A 100 -6.81 3.25 -8.95
CA ALA A 100 -7.60 4.39 -8.54
C ALA A 100 -8.75 4.03 -7.59
N LYS A 101 -9.41 2.88 -7.76
CA LYS A 101 -10.52 2.43 -6.90
C LYS A 101 -10.06 1.82 -5.58
N ASP A 102 -8.81 1.36 -5.52
CA ASP A 102 -8.26 0.72 -4.32
C ASP A 102 -7.48 1.66 -3.42
N LEU A 103 -7.31 2.94 -3.79
CA LEU A 103 -6.67 3.95 -2.97
C LEU A 103 -7.53 4.37 -1.79
N GLU A 104 -8.84 4.35 -2.00
CA GLU A 104 -9.84 4.60 -0.96
C GLU A 104 -10.99 3.62 -1.12
N HIS A 105 -11.44 3.02 -0.05
CA HIS A 105 -12.58 2.13 -0.06
C HIS A 105 -13.45 2.29 1.18
N VAL A 106 -14.75 2.23 0.94
CA VAL A 106 -15.77 2.30 1.99
C VAL A 106 -16.24 0.88 2.29
N ARG A 107 -16.20 0.52 3.56
CA ARG A 107 -16.67 -0.78 4.06
C ARG A 107 -17.91 -0.61 4.91
N LYS A 108 -18.88 -1.46 4.70
CA LYS A 108 -19.98 -1.67 5.65
C LYS A 108 -19.48 -2.60 6.77
N GLY A 109 -20.14 -2.53 7.92
CA GLY A 109 -19.86 -3.48 9.00
C GLY A 109 -20.07 -4.92 8.51
N GLU A 110 -19.13 -5.78 8.84
CA GLU A 110 -19.21 -7.21 8.57
C GLU A 110 -19.99 -7.89 9.69
N LYS A 111 -20.77 -8.94 9.37
CA LYS A 111 -21.54 -9.74 10.36
C LYS A 111 -22.41 -8.87 11.26
N GLU A 112 -23.29 -8.10 10.66
CA GLU A 112 -24.29 -7.33 11.42
C GLU A 112 -25.24 -8.26 12.18
N PHE A 113 -25.37 -8.01 13.48
CA PHE A 113 -26.37 -8.65 14.33
C PHE A 113 -27.45 -7.65 14.69
N ILE A 114 -28.72 -7.99 14.42
CA ILE A 114 -29.88 -7.12 14.66
C ILE A 114 -30.88 -7.86 15.53
N ASP A 115 -31.27 -7.24 16.66
CA ASP A 115 -32.35 -7.72 17.51
C ASP A 115 -33.24 -6.56 18.00
N LYS A 116 -34.20 -6.84 18.91
CA LYS A 116 -35.08 -5.81 19.48
C LYS A 116 -34.37 -4.69 20.26
N ARG A 117 -33.11 -4.85 20.60
CA ARG A 117 -32.28 -3.86 21.30
C ARG A 117 -31.53 -2.93 20.33
N GLY A 118 -31.39 -3.32 19.05
CA GLY A 118 -30.70 -2.56 18.04
C GLY A 118 -29.77 -3.41 17.18
N LYS A 119 -28.68 -2.79 16.73
CA LYS A 119 -27.75 -3.36 15.77
C LYS A 119 -26.32 -3.36 16.29
N ILE A 120 -25.61 -4.44 16.07
CA ILE A 120 -24.16 -4.54 16.27
C ILE A 120 -23.52 -4.67 14.89
N SER A 121 -22.58 -3.77 14.57
CA SER A 121 -21.77 -3.83 13.35
C SER A 121 -20.31 -3.98 13.71
N ASN A 122 -19.64 -4.99 13.17
CA ASN A 122 -18.22 -5.23 13.41
C ASN A 122 -17.40 -4.78 12.21
N HIS A 123 -16.28 -4.14 12.46
CA HIS A 123 -15.32 -3.73 11.44
C HIS A 123 -13.96 -4.37 11.75
N GLU A 124 -13.50 -5.23 10.85
CA GLU A 124 -12.16 -5.81 10.97
C GLU A 124 -11.11 -4.78 10.57
N LEU A 125 -10.11 -4.62 11.42
CA LEU A 125 -8.95 -3.79 11.15
C LEU A 125 -7.73 -4.71 10.97
N PRO A 126 -7.01 -4.61 9.85
CA PRO A 126 -5.84 -5.46 9.58
C PRO A 126 -4.65 -5.15 10.51
N GLU A 127 -4.72 -4.01 11.19
CA GLU A 127 -3.66 -3.51 12.05
C GLU A 127 -4.21 -3.08 13.40
N ALA A 128 -3.40 -3.27 14.44
CA ALA A 128 -3.70 -2.72 15.76
C ALA A 128 -3.73 -1.19 15.72
N ILE A 129 -4.69 -0.58 16.39
CA ILE A 129 -4.77 0.86 16.61
C ILE A 129 -4.40 1.17 18.05
N ASN A 130 -3.75 2.29 18.31
CA ASN A 130 -3.37 2.72 19.63
C ASN A 130 -3.84 4.15 19.97
N LEU A 131 -4.49 4.82 19.00
CA LEU A 131 -5.10 6.13 19.20
C LEU A 131 -6.44 6.22 18.46
N ILE A 132 -7.45 6.75 19.14
CA ILE A 132 -8.77 7.05 18.56
C ILE A 132 -9.01 8.55 18.71
N GLY A 133 -9.21 9.24 17.58
CA GLY A 133 -9.65 10.62 17.55
C GLY A 133 -11.16 10.69 17.36
N LEU A 134 -11.88 11.33 18.27
CA LEU A 134 -13.30 11.66 18.09
C LEU A 134 -13.39 13.03 17.43
N ILE A 135 -14.02 13.10 16.27
CA ILE A 135 -14.08 14.33 15.47
C ILE A 135 -15.53 14.70 15.18
N ASP A 136 -15.91 15.90 15.56
CA ASP A 136 -17.19 16.53 15.21
C ASP A 136 -16.96 17.53 14.06
N SER A 137 -17.83 17.52 13.09
CA SER A 137 -17.74 18.36 11.89
C SER A 137 -19.12 18.87 11.48
N LYS A 138 -19.22 20.16 11.26
CA LYS A 138 -20.48 20.79 10.88
C LYS A 138 -20.77 20.65 9.40
N LYS A 139 -22.04 20.52 9.06
CA LYS A 139 -22.53 20.57 7.68
C LYS A 139 -21.94 21.80 6.96
N GLY A 140 -21.55 21.61 5.71
CA GLY A 140 -20.98 22.64 4.85
C GLY A 140 -19.50 22.93 5.07
N THR A 141 -18.86 22.26 6.05
CA THR A 141 -17.41 22.40 6.26
C THR A 141 -16.64 21.37 5.47
N THR A 142 -15.33 21.60 5.31
CA THR A 142 -14.40 20.69 4.68
C THR A 142 -13.23 20.43 5.62
N ARG A 143 -12.79 19.16 5.71
CA ARG A 143 -11.58 18.76 6.41
C ARG A 143 -10.65 18.01 5.47
N ALA A 144 -9.51 17.59 5.97
CA ALA A 144 -8.41 16.99 5.22
C ALA A 144 -7.77 18.02 4.26
N ASN A 145 -7.97 17.96 2.95
CA ASN A 145 -7.19 18.70 1.95
C ASN A 145 -5.69 18.44 2.08
N HIS A 146 -5.35 17.15 2.27
CA HIS A 146 -3.99 16.70 2.47
C HIS A 146 -3.82 15.24 2.00
N TYR A 147 -2.62 14.74 2.10
CA TYR A 147 -2.32 13.31 2.01
C TYR A 147 -1.42 12.88 3.15
N HIS A 148 -1.41 11.59 3.44
CA HIS A 148 -0.51 10.98 4.41
C HIS A 148 0.61 10.25 3.67
N PRO A 149 1.90 10.61 3.85
CA PRO A 149 2.98 9.97 3.12
C PRO A 149 3.17 8.50 3.48
N ILE A 150 2.91 8.13 4.74
CA ILE A 150 3.25 6.82 5.29
C ILE A 150 2.03 6.09 5.83
N GLN A 151 1.12 6.82 6.48
CA GLN A 151 0.00 6.21 7.22
C GLN A 151 -1.22 5.97 6.33
N GLU A 152 -1.91 4.87 6.61
CA GLU A 152 -3.25 4.63 6.12
C GLU A 152 -4.25 5.30 7.07
N GLN A 153 -5.12 6.15 6.54
CA GLN A 153 -6.18 6.78 7.34
C GLN A 153 -7.42 5.89 7.38
N LYS A 154 -7.98 5.70 8.56
CA LYS A 154 -9.21 4.95 8.80
C LYS A 154 -10.20 5.81 9.57
N CYS A 155 -11.39 6.04 8.99
CA CYS A 155 -12.44 6.83 9.65
C CYS A 155 -13.74 6.04 9.70
N LEU A 156 -14.27 5.81 10.91
CA LEU A 156 -15.58 5.19 11.14
C LEU A 156 -16.60 6.27 11.43
N VAL A 157 -17.61 6.43 10.56
CA VAL A 157 -18.69 7.39 10.75
C VAL A 157 -19.68 6.84 11.78
N THR A 158 -19.79 7.52 12.91
CA THR A 158 -20.72 7.15 14.00
C THR A 158 -22.05 7.87 13.92
N ARG A 159 -22.09 9.03 13.22
CA ARG A 159 -23.31 9.79 12.94
C ARG A 159 -23.09 10.71 11.75
N GLY A 160 -24.09 10.86 10.90
CA GLY A 160 -24.10 11.81 9.80
C GLY A 160 -23.58 11.23 8.46
N GLN A 161 -22.98 12.10 7.64
CA GLN A 161 -22.53 11.73 6.29
C GLN A 161 -21.54 12.78 5.77
N PHE A 162 -20.54 12.32 5.04
CA PHE A 162 -19.69 13.19 4.25
C PHE A 162 -19.42 12.62 2.85
N ILE A 163 -18.96 13.48 1.96
CA ILE A 163 -18.45 13.09 0.65
C ILE A 163 -16.92 13.13 0.75
N SER A 164 -16.29 11.98 0.52
CA SER A 164 -14.85 11.94 0.31
C SER A 164 -14.52 12.22 -1.14
N VAL A 165 -13.59 13.12 -1.38
CA VAL A 165 -12.99 13.39 -2.69
C VAL A 165 -11.53 12.99 -2.59
N TYR A 166 -11.04 12.17 -3.52
CA TYR A 166 -9.66 11.71 -3.47
C TYR A 166 -9.01 11.61 -4.84
N GLN A 167 -7.69 11.66 -4.87
CA GLN A 167 -6.87 11.60 -6.06
C GLN A 167 -5.54 10.88 -5.78
N ASP A 168 -5.11 10.03 -6.71
CA ASP A 168 -3.80 9.38 -6.68
C ASP A 168 -2.69 10.38 -6.97
N LEU A 169 -1.77 10.59 -6.05
CA LEU A 169 -0.62 11.46 -6.24
C LEU A 169 0.54 10.80 -6.99
N LEU A 170 0.53 9.48 -7.09
CA LEU A 170 1.55 8.75 -7.85
C LEU A 170 1.25 8.74 -9.36
N ASN A 171 0.04 9.15 -9.74
CA ASN A 171 -0.38 9.25 -11.13
C ASN A 171 -0.87 10.67 -11.43
N HIS A 172 -0.03 11.48 -12.06
CA HIS A 172 -0.32 12.90 -12.39
C HIS A 172 -1.58 13.12 -13.23
N ASN A 173 -2.07 12.09 -13.94
CA ASN A 173 -3.29 12.14 -14.74
C ASN A 173 -4.48 11.47 -14.04
N SER A 174 -4.37 11.14 -12.75
CA SER A 174 -5.46 10.52 -12.01
C SER A 174 -6.66 11.45 -11.91
N PRO A 175 -7.87 11.00 -12.26
CA PRO A 175 -9.08 11.77 -12.01
C PRO A 175 -9.35 11.89 -10.51
N LYS A 176 -10.06 12.93 -10.13
CA LYS A 176 -10.68 13.01 -8.79
C LYS A 176 -11.86 12.05 -8.74
N ILE A 177 -11.92 11.26 -7.71
CA ILE A 177 -12.99 10.29 -7.45
C ILE A 177 -13.72 10.68 -6.18
N THR A 178 -15.01 10.36 -6.09
CA THR A 178 -15.83 10.68 -4.94
C THR A 178 -16.52 9.46 -4.38
N HIS A 179 -16.60 9.38 -3.05
CA HIS A 179 -17.43 8.42 -2.31
C HIS A 179 -18.36 9.14 -1.36
N VAL A 180 -19.59 8.69 -1.26
CA VAL A 180 -20.47 9.06 -0.16
C VAL A 180 -20.23 8.09 0.98
N VAL A 181 -19.93 8.61 2.17
CA VAL A 181 -19.66 7.82 3.37
C VAL A 181 -20.75 8.09 4.38
N ASP A 182 -21.53 7.07 4.67
CA ASP A 182 -22.69 7.13 5.55
C ASP A 182 -22.37 6.63 6.96
N GLU A 183 -23.27 6.90 7.87
CA GLU A 183 -23.25 6.35 9.24
C GLU A 183 -23.07 4.83 9.25
N GLY A 184 -22.22 4.33 10.14
CA GLY A 184 -21.87 2.91 10.26
C GLY A 184 -20.88 2.41 9.21
N GLN A 185 -20.37 3.27 8.34
CA GLN A 185 -19.36 2.89 7.35
C GLN A 185 -17.95 3.28 7.80
N LEU A 186 -16.99 2.39 7.52
CA LEU A 186 -15.57 2.62 7.67
C LEU A 186 -14.97 2.97 6.32
N ILE A 187 -14.37 4.14 6.21
CA ILE A 187 -13.55 4.52 5.05
C ILE A 187 -12.07 4.32 5.37
N VAL A 188 -11.36 3.76 4.41
CA VAL A 188 -9.91 3.52 4.48
C VAL A 188 -9.25 4.20 3.30
N THR A 189 -8.34 5.14 3.58
CA THR A 189 -7.59 5.91 2.58
C THR A 189 -6.11 5.54 2.67
N LYS A 190 -5.52 5.08 1.57
CA LYS A 190 -4.12 4.64 1.52
C LYS A 190 -3.12 5.81 1.57
N PRO A 191 -1.86 5.54 1.94
CA PRO A 191 -0.79 6.53 1.84
C PRO A 191 -0.69 7.12 0.42
N ASN A 192 -0.19 8.35 0.33
CA ASN A 192 0.00 9.11 -0.92
C ASN A 192 -1.29 9.33 -1.73
N THR A 193 -2.45 9.27 -1.07
CA THR A 193 -3.75 9.61 -1.65
C THR A 193 -4.18 10.97 -1.11
N ALA A 194 -4.21 11.98 -1.98
CA ALA A 194 -4.78 13.27 -1.61
C ALA A 194 -6.29 13.11 -1.41
N HIS A 195 -6.80 13.65 -0.33
CA HIS A 195 -8.22 13.53 -0.02
C HIS A 195 -8.78 14.75 0.71
N ALA A 196 -10.06 14.99 0.49
CA ALA A 196 -10.86 15.98 1.18
C ALA A 196 -12.18 15.35 1.65
N MET A 197 -12.68 15.81 2.79
CA MET A 197 -13.93 15.36 3.40
C MET A 197 -14.90 16.54 3.42
N VAL A 198 -15.91 16.50 2.58
CA VAL A 198 -16.94 17.56 2.48
C VAL A 198 -18.19 17.09 3.24
N PHE A 199 -18.53 17.77 4.32
CA PHE A 199 -19.62 17.33 5.21
C PHE A 199 -20.98 17.81 4.69
N SER A 200 -21.77 16.84 4.19
CA SER A 200 -23.15 17.08 3.72
C SER A 200 -24.18 17.15 4.85
N LYS A 201 -23.83 16.62 6.03
CA LYS A 201 -24.59 16.67 7.28
C LYS A 201 -23.64 16.96 8.45
N ASP A 202 -24.22 17.38 9.60
CA ASP A 202 -23.46 17.36 10.86
C ASP A 202 -22.99 15.92 11.12
N THR A 203 -21.68 15.73 11.26
CA THR A 203 -21.06 14.40 11.22
C THR A 203 -20.12 14.21 12.39
N VAL A 204 -20.23 13.07 13.03
CA VAL A 204 -19.27 12.59 14.04
C VAL A 204 -18.61 11.32 13.51
N PHE A 205 -17.30 11.27 13.57
CA PHE A 205 -16.54 10.10 13.17
C PHE A 205 -15.33 9.83 14.07
N LEU A 206 -14.93 8.58 14.11
CA LEU A 206 -13.72 8.13 14.78
C LEU A 206 -12.61 8.06 13.74
N ASN A 207 -11.49 8.74 14.02
CA ASN A 207 -10.24 8.53 13.30
C ASN A 207 -9.42 7.48 14.05
N LEU A 208 -9.14 6.36 13.40
CA LEU A 208 -8.47 5.19 13.97
C LEU A 208 -7.02 5.20 13.50
N VAL A 209 -6.09 5.42 14.41
CA VAL A 209 -4.68 5.66 14.09
C VAL A 209 -3.79 4.57 14.68
N ARG A 210 -2.80 4.15 13.90
CA ARG A 210 -1.66 3.38 14.37
C ARG A 210 -0.46 4.30 14.49
N GLY A 211 0.24 4.26 15.62
CA GLY A 211 1.39 5.10 15.87
C GLY A 211 1.03 6.44 16.52
N GLU A 212 1.95 7.36 16.54
CA GLU A 212 1.76 8.69 17.08
C GLU A 212 1.10 9.59 16.04
N ARG A 213 0.14 10.38 16.49
CA ARG A 213 -0.44 11.45 15.70
C ARG A 213 0.28 12.74 16.06
N ASP A 214 1.35 13.02 15.37
CA ASP A 214 1.98 14.33 15.40
C ASP A 214 1.20 15.26 14.44
N HIS A 215 0.61 16.32 14.97
CA HIS A 215 -0.16 17.27 14.18
C HIS A 215 0.67 17.91 13.06
N ASP A 216 1.97 18.09 13.28
CA ASP A 216 2.85 18.77 12.33
C ASP A 216 3.31 17.84 11.19
N ASN A 217 3.28 16.51 11.41
CA ASN A 217 3.76 15.52 10.44
C ASN A 217 2.70 14.50 10.00
N TYR A 218 1.48 14.60 10.50
CA TYR A 218 0.43 13.62 10.21
C TYR A 218 -0.06 13.66 8.76
N GLY A 219 -0.08 14.84 8.15
CA GLY A 219 -0.51 15.02 6.77
C GLY A 219 0.18 16.19 6.09
N VAL A 220 0.44 16.04 4.80
CA VAL A 220 1.01 17.10 3.95
C VAL A 220 -0.13 17.81 3.24
N THR A 221 -0.24 19.13 3.41
CA THR A 221 -1.29 19.95 2.77
C THR A 221 -1.26 19.76 1.26
N HIS A 222 -2.39 19.39 0.70
CA HIS A 222 -2.60 19.23 -0.73
C HIS A 222 -4.08 19.48 -1.05
N PRO A 223 -4.46 20.72 -1.35
CA PRO A 223 -5.83 21.06 -1.72
C PRO A 223 -6.27 20.30 -2.97
N ILE A 224 -7.46 19.72 -2.92
CA ILE A 224 -7.99 18.84 -3.96
C ILE A 224 -9.35 19.34 -4.49
#